data_4c8a1f397e7ad8005e250f64871f270c
#
_entry.id   4c8a1f397e7ad8005e250f64871f270c
#
_cell.length_a   1.000
_cell.length_b   1.000
_cell.length_c   1.000
_cell.angle_alpha   90.00
_cell.angle_beta   90.00
_cell.angle_gamma   90.00
#
_symmetry.space_group_name_H-M   'P 1'
#
loop_
_entity.id
_entity.type
_entity.pdbx_description
1 polymer ?
#
loop_
_entity_poly.entity_id
_entity_poly.type
_entity_poly.pdbx_seq_one_letter_code
_entity_poly.pdbx_strand_id
1 'polypeptide(L)'
;MRTGFSQVVSGIVAAVTLLCVPPRLMAADHDEAAVRTVLMAQFDKPEARLQVQPVVVVGQTAIASWAQQERGGRALLFRKQGQWHIAACGGDGFKDARALQDAGVSAQDARALVQALNNEEARLPAGQRAKFSTFQGVLPMEASGAHPPHGAHPHH
;
A
#
# COMPACT_ATOMS: atom_id res chain seq x y z
N MET A 1 21.40 -17.84 -75.77
CA MET A 1 20.20 -18.00 -74.93
C MET A 1 20.63 -18.52 -73.56
N ARG A 2 20.71 -17.68 -72.56
CA ARG A 2 20.99 -18.08 -71.17
C ARG A 2 20.16 -17.24 -70.25
N THR A 3 19.12 -17.83 -69.73
CA THR A 3 18.22 -17.30 -68.72
C THR A 3 18.91 -17.40 -67.35
N GLY A 4 19.23 -16.24 -66.76
CA GLY A 4 19.72 -16.16 -65.40
C GLY A 4 18.56 -15.98 -64.44
N PHE A 5 18.32 -16.96 -63.59
CA PHE A 5 17.40 -16.87 -62.46
C PHE A 5 18.12 -16.18 -61.33
N SER A 6 17.65 -14.96 -60.98
CA SER A 6 18.10 -14.26 -59.78
C SER A 6 17.16 -14.59 -58.62
N GLN A 7 17.63 -15.37 -57.67
CA GLN A 7 16.91 -15.64 -56.41
C GLN A 7 17.09 -14.47 -55.47
N VAL A 8 16.00 -13.79 -55.19
CA VAL A 8 15.94 -12.79 -54.11
C VAL A 8 15.65 -13.53 -52.80
N VAL A 9 16.65 -13.61 -51.95
CA VAL A 9 16.52 -14.13 -50.58
C VAL A 9 15.99 -13.00 -49.73
N SER A 10 14.68 -13.03 -49.42
CA SER A 10 14.05 -12.11 -48.44
C SER A 10 14.41 -12.57 -47.04
N GLY A 11 15.37 -11.88 -46.42
CA GLY A 11 15.69 -12.08 -45.00
C GLY A 11 14.63 -11.42 -44.11
N ILE A 12 13.84 -12.23 -43.40
CA ILE A 12 12.94 -11.76 -42.36
C ILE A 12 13.81 -11.45 -41.12
N VAL A 13 14.05 -10.17 -40.85
CA VAL A 13 14.63 -9.70 -39.59
C VAL A 13 13.51 -9.65 -38.57
N ALA A 14 13.42 -10.65 -37.73
CA ALA A 14 12.56 -10.64 -36.54
C ALA A 14 13.15 -9.67 -35.51
N ALA A 15 12.58 -8.48 -35.43
CA ALA A 15 12.91 -7.53 -34.40
C ALA A 15 12.31 -8.02 -33.05
N VAL A 16 13.15 -8.62 -32.20
CA VAL A 16 12.80 -8.93 -30.80
C VAL A 16 12.82 -7.62 -30.05
N THR A 17 11.65 -7.00 -29.87
CA THR A 17 11.48 -5.86 -28.97
C THR A 17 11.55 -6.36 -27.53
N LEU A 18 12.73 -6.22 -26.92
CA LEU A 18 12.92 -6.44 -25.49
C LEU A 18 12.13 -5.34 -24.76
N LEU A 19 11.00 -5.69 -24.17
CA LEU A 19 10.23 -4.81 -23.28
C LEU A 19 11.06 -4.56 -22.02
N CYS A 20 11.81 -3.47 -22.02
CA CYS A 20 12.55 -3.00 -20.85
C CYS A 20 11.55 -2.43 -19.85
N VAL A 21 11.10 -3.21 -18.87
CA VAL A 21 10.26 -2.74 -17.76
C VAL A 21 11.12 -1.78 -16.92
N PRO A 22 10.70 -0.53 -16.69
CA PRO A 22 11.50 0.41 -15.93
C PRO A 22 11.62 -0.06 -14.46
N PRO A 23 12.82 0.05 -13.85
CA PRO A 23 13.10 -0.46 -12.50
C PRO A 23 12.23 0.16 -11.39
N ARG A 24 11.62 1.33 -11.65
CA ARG A 24 10.70 1.99 -10.71
C ARG A 24 9.38 1.26 -10.49
N LEU A 25 8.84 0.58 -11.49
CA LEU A 25 7.62 -0.21 -11.33
C LEU A 25 7.87 -1.43 -10.45
N MET A 26 8.99 -2.10 -10.59
CA MET A 26 9.34 -3.24 -9.73
C MET A 26 9.58 -2.85 -8.27
N ALA A 27 10.12 -1.65 -8.01
CA ALA A 27 10.33 -1.16 -6.65
C ALA A 27 9.01 -0.82 -5.95
N ALA A 28 8.04 -0.24 -6.66
CA ALA A 28 6.71 0.06 -6.12
C ALA A 28 5.95 -1.23 -5.77
N ASP A 29 5.93 -2.22 -6.66
CA ASP A 29 5.29 -3.52 -6.41
C ASP A 29 5.90 -4.25 -5.21
N HIS A 30 7.22 -4.15 -5.03
CA HIS A 30 7.92 -4.73 -3.89
C HIS A 30 7.52 -4.05 -2.57
N ASP A 31 7.44 -2.73 -2.56
CA ASP A 31 7.03 -1.96 -1.38
C ASP A 31 5.57 -2.23 -0.98
N GLU A 32 4.67 -2.28 -1.95
CA GLU A 32 3.28 -2.65 -1.71
C GLU A 32 3.15 -4.06 -1.13
N ALA A 33 3.88 -5.02 -1.66
CA ALA A 33 3.91 -6.38 -1.15
C ALA A 33 4.46 -6.44 0.29
N ALA A 34 5.52 -5.68 0.59
CA ALA A 34 6.10 -5.60 1.92
C ALA A 34 5.13 -4.97 2.93
N VAL A 35 4.45 -3.87 2.57
CA VAL A 35 3.40 -3.24 3.39
C VAL A 35 2.28 -4.22 3.69
N ARG A 36 1.80 -4.93 2.66
CA ARG A 36 0.75 -5.96 2.81
C ARG A 36 1.19 -7.06 3.75
N THR A 37 2.43 -7.54 3.63
CA THR A 37 2.98 -8.57 4.50
C THR A 37 3.00 -8.14 5.97
N VAL A 38 3.37 -6.90 6.27
CA VAL A 38 3.39 -6.37 7.64
C VAL A 38 1.98 -6.38 8.26
N LEU A 39 0.97 -5.93 7.51
CA LEU A 39 -0.42 -5.93 7.99
C LEU A 39 -0.97 -7.35 8.16
N MET A 40 -0.70 -8.23 7.20
CA MET A 40 -1.13 -9.63 7.27
C MET A 40 -0.50 -10.34 8.48
N ALA A 41 0.79 -10.14 8.73
CA ALA A 41 1.48 -10.76 9.86
C ALA A 41 0.89 -10.34 11.22
N GLN A 42 0.36 -9.12 11.32
CA GLN A 42 -0.15 -8.59 12.57
C GLN A 42 -1.64 -8.84 12.78
N PHE A 43 -2.47 -8.83 11.73
CA PHE A 43 -3.92 -8.78 11.86
C PHE A 43 -4.67 -9.92 11.16
N ASP A 44 -4.03 -10.67 10.24
CA ASP A 44 -4.71 -11.79 9.57
C ASP A 44 -4.95 -12.94 10.53
N LYS A 45 -6.16 -13.49 10.52
CA LYS A 45 -6.56 -14.61 11.36
C LYS A 45 -7.30 -15.66 10.53
N PRO A 46 -7.15 -16.95 10.83
CA PRO A 46 -7.85 -18.00 10.09
C PRO A 46 -9.37 -17.83 10.08
N GLU A 47 -9.95 -17.39 11.20
CA GLU A 47 -11.39 -17.16 11.38
C GLU A 47 -11.88 -15.81 10.84
N ALA A 48 -10.96 -14.90 10.57
CA ALA A 48 -11.25 -13.56 10.07
C ALA A 48 -10.12 -13.08 9.15
N ARG A 49 -10.20 -13.48 7.87
CA ARG A 49 -9.16 -13.16 6.90
C ARG A 49 -9.09 -11.68 6.62
N LEU A 50 -7.87 -11.15 6.64
CA LEU A 50 -7.60 -9.75 6.31
C LEU A 50 -7.44 -9.59 4.80
N GLN A 51 -8.15 -8.64 4.23
CA GLN A 51 -7.95 -8.16 2.86
C GLN A 51 -7.24 -6.82 2.91
N VAL A 52 -6.10 -6.70 2.23
CA VAL A 52 -5.30 -5.47 2.19
C VAL A 52 -5.18 -5.01 0.74
N GLN A 53 -6.01 -4.06 0.37
CA GLN A 53 -5.98 -3.38 -0.93
C GLN A 53 -6.92 -2.17 -0.96
N PRO A 54 -6.55 -1.09 -1.65
CA PRO A 54 -5.27 -0.87 -2.29
C PRO A 54 -4.16 -0.55 -1.28
N VAL A 55 -2.93 -0.61 -1.74
CA VAL A 55 -1.77 -0.06 -1.05
C VAL A 55 -1.18 1.02 -1.93
N VAL A 56 -0.93 2.19 -1.37
CA VAL A 56 -0.27 3.31 -2.06
C VAL A 56 1.00 3.69 -1.31
N VAL A 57 2.08 3.91 -2.05
CA VAL A 57 3.39 4.23 -1.49
C VAL A 57 3.92 5.51 -2.12
N VAL A 58 4.34 6.46 -1.28
CA VAL A 58 5.03 7.68 -1.70
C VAL A 58 6.26 7.87 -0.81
N GLY A 59 7.45 7.78 -1.39
CA GLY A 59 8.71 7.89 -0.67
C GLY A 59 8.85 6.86 0.45
N GLN A 60 8.89 7.32 1.69
CA GLN A 60 9.02 6.47 2.88
C GLN A 60 7.69 6.29 3.64
N THR A 61 6.58 6.63 3.02
CA THR A 61 5.25 6.57 3.62
C THR A 61 4.31 5.74 2.76
N ALA A 62 3.46 4.94 3.39
CA ALA A 62 2.42 4.16 2.73
C ALA A 62 1.08 4.30 3.44
N ILE A 63 0.00 4.21 2.66
CA ILE A 63 -1.36 4.00 3.17
C ILE A 63 -1.89 2.71 2.56
N ALA A 64 -2.39 1.82 3.41
CA ALA A 64 -3.01 0.58 3.01
C ALA A 64 -4.45 0.52 3.50
N SER A 65 -5.39 0.39 2.57
CA SER A 65 -6.79 0.12 2.92
C SER A 65 -6.96 -1.35 3.24
N TRP A 66 -7.73 -1.64 4.27
CA TRP A 66 -7.94 -3.01 4.72
C TRP A 66 -9.42 -3.27 5.05
N ALA A 67 -9.83 -4.51 4.89
CA ALA A 67 -11.13 -5.00 5.31
C ALA A 67 -10.99 -6.38 5.97
N GLN A 68 -11.76 -6.59 7.01
CA GLN A 68 -11.83 -7.86 7.73
C GLN A 68 -13.28 -8.08 8.16
N GLN A 69 -13.92 -9.09 7.58
CA GLN A 69 -15.37 -9.32 7.70
C GLN A 69 -16.15 -8.07 7.23
N GLU A 70 -17.02 -7.50 8.08
CA GLU A 70 -17.82 -6.31 7.75
C GLU A 70 -17.15 -4.98 8.15
N ARG A 71 -15.95 -5.03 8.71
CA ARG A 71 -15.20 -3.86 9.16
C ARG A 71 -14.01 -3.60 8.25
N GLY A 72 -13.54 -2.38 8.28
CA GLY A 72 -12.34 -1.98 7.55
C GLY A 72 -11.88 -0.60 7.95
N GLY A 73 -10.76 -0.21 7.39
CA GLY A 73 -10.12 1.06 7.65
C GLY A 73 -8.91 1.27 6.76
N ARG A 74 -8.03 2.15 7.19
CA ARG A 74 -6.75 2.42 6.55
C ARG A 74 -5.65 2.38 7.58
N ALA A 75 -4.49 1.90 7.19
CA ALA A 75 -3.27 1.93 7.99
C ALA A 75 -2.28 2.90 7.37
N LEU A 76 -1.67 3.75 8.20
CA LEU A 76 -0.54 4.60 7.86
C LEU A 76 0.74 3.88 8.29
N LEU A 77 1.69 3.74 7.37
CA LEU A 77 2.97 3.09 7.63
C LEU A 77 4.12 4.03 7.24
N PHE A 78 5.20 3.92 8.01
CA PHE A 78 6.47 4.56 7.69
C PHE A 78 7.57 3.51 7.49
N ARG A 79 8.45 3.76 6.53
CA ARG A 79 9.66 2.98 6.36
C ARG A 79 10.76 3.55 7.24
N LYS A 80 11.27 2.74 8.14
CA LYS A 80 12.40 3.06 9.02
C LYS A 80 13.46 1.97 8.89
N GLN A 81 14.71 2.36 8.64
CA GLN A 81 15.82 1.41 8.48
C GLN A 81 15.53 0.29 7.45
N GLY A 82 14.86 0.66 6.35
CA GLY A 82 14.49 -0.28 5.28
C GLY A 82 13.27 -1.16 5.56
N GLN A 83 12.63 -1.06 6.73
CA GLN A 83 11.48 -1.85 7.13
C GLN A 83 10.23 -1.00 7.29
N TRP A 84 9.07 -1.56 6.93
CA TRP A 84 7.77 -0.92 7.10
C TRP A 84 7.23 -1.15 8.50
N HIS A 85 6.76 -0.07 9.13
CA HIS A 85 6.16 -0.07 10.48
C HIS A 85 4.79 0.60 10.44
N ILE A 86 3.78 -0.02 11.04
CA ILE A 86 2.46 0.56 11.17
C ILE A 86 2.54 1.67 12.23
N ALA A 87 2.20 2.90 11.83
CA ALA A 87 2.19 4.05 12.72
C ALA A 87 0.81 4.29 13.33
N ALA A 88 -0.24 4.10 12.55
CA ALA A 88 -1.61 4.27 13.03
C ALA A 88 -2.60 3.53 12.12
N CYS A 89 -3.75 3.18 12.69
CA CYS A 89 -4.93 2.75 11.95
C CYS A 89 -6.04 3.80 12.10
N GLY A 90 -6.80 4.02 11.05
CA GLY A 90 -7.87 5.01 11.02
C GLY A 90 -8.88 4.74 9.91
N GLY A 91 -9.87 5.62 9.80
CA GLY A 91 -10.87 5.61 8.75
C GLY A 91 -10.63 6.72 7.72
N ASP A 92 -11.68 7.52 7.49
CA ASP A 92 -11.66 8.58 6.47
C ASP A 92 -10.69 9.72 6.78
N GLY A 93 -10.22 9.86 8.01
CA GLY A 93 -9.19 10.85 8.38
C GLY A 93 -7.90 10.71 7.56
N PHE A 94 -7.56 9.51 7.11
CA PHE A 94 -6.39 9.31 6.25
C PHE A 94 -6.61 9.66 4.77
N LYS A 95 -7.79 10.16 4.42
CA LYS A 95 -8.07 10.82 3.13
C LYS A 95 -7.92 12.34 3.20
N ASP A 96 -7.52 12.86 4.34
CA ASP A 96 -7.23 14.28 4.55
C ASP A 96 -5.72 14.50 4.62
N ALA A 97 -5.18 15.29 3.68
CA ALA A 97 -3.77 15.60 3.62
C ALA A 97 -3.26 16.34 4.85
N ARG A 98 -4.11 17.11 5.54
CA ARG A 98 -3.74 17.82 6.76
C ARG A 98 -3.58 16.84 7.93
N ALA A 99 -4.50 15.89 8.07
CA ALA A 99 -4.38 14.84 9.08
C ALA A 99 -3.12 14.00 8.90
N LEU A 100 -2.71 13.72 7.65
CA LEU A 100 -1.44 13.04 7.37
C LEU A 100 -0.23 13.91 7.74
N GLN A 101 -0.29 15.23 7.51
CA GLN A 101 0.78 16.14 7.94
C GLN A 101 0.90 16.18 9.46
N ASP A 102 -0.22 16.21 10.18
CA ASP A 102 -0.23 16.16 11.65
C ASP A 102 0.35 14.84 12.18
N ALA A 103 0.26 13.77 11.40
CA ALA A 103 0.90 12.48 11.67
C ALA A 103 2.39 12.41 11.25
N GLY A 104 2.98 13.50 10.74
CA GLY A 104 4.39 13.60 10.40
C GLY A 104 4.74 13.36 8.94
N VAL A 105 3.76 13.30 8.04
CA VAL A 105 3.99 13.19 6.59
C VAL A 105 4.27 14.58 6.01
N SER A 106 5.21 14.69 5.07
CA SER A 106 5.46 15.96 4.39
C SER A 106 4.20 16.45 3.64
N ALA A 107 4.03 17.77 3.49
CA ALA A 107 2.87 18.33 2.79
C ALA A 107 2.77 17.86 1.33
N GLN A 108 3.89 17.62 0.68
CA GLN A 108 3.95 17.13 -0.69
C GLN A 108 3.50 15.66 -0.75
N ASP A 109 4.08 14.80 0.11
CA ASP A 109 3.77 13.38 0.13
C ASP A 109 2.33 13.12 0.61
N ALA A 110 1.84 13.89 1.57
CA ALA A 110 0.45 13.81 2.05
C ALA A 110 -0.56 14.04 0.91
N ARG A 111 -0.36 15.07 0.09
CA ARG A 111 -1.21 15.32 -1.07
C ARG A 111 -1.13 14.21 -2.10
N ALA A 112 0.09 13.75 -2.40
CA ALA A 112 0.32 12.66 -3.35
C ALA A 112 -0.32 11.34 -2.88
N LEU A 113 -0.18 10.99 -1.60
CA LEU A 113 -0.81 9.81 -0.99
C LEU A 113 -2.33 9.86 -1.07
N VAL A 114 -2.94 10.99 -0.69
CA VAL A 114 -4.40 11.16 -0.75
C VAL A 114 -4.92 11.05 -2.18
N GLN A 115 -4.23 11.65 -3.14
CA GLN A 115 -4.60 11.56 -4.55
C GLN A 115 -4.50 10.12 -5.06
N ALA A 116 -3.39 9.43 -4.80
CA ALA A 116 -3.19 8.05 -5.21
C ALA A 116 -4.22 7.12 -4.55
N LEU A 117 -4.45 7.27 -3.24
CA LEU A 117 -5.44 6.50 -2.49
C LEU A 117 -6.85 6.66 -3.07
N ASN A 118 -7.28 7.89 -3.33
CA ASN A 118 -8.60 8.15 -3.90
C ASN A 118 -8.74 7.52 -5.29
N ASN A 119 -7.70 7.60 -6.12
CA ASN A 119 -7.71 7.01 -7.46
C ASN A 119 -7.80 5.47 -7.41
N GLU A 120 -7.06 4.83 -6.52
CA GLU A 120 -7.07 3.38 -6.39
C GLU A 120 -8.38 2.88 -5.73
N GLU A 121 -8.84 3.54 -4.68
CA GLU A 121 -10.13 3.17 -4.05
C GLU A 121 -11.30 3.35 -5.01
N ALA A 122 -11.29 4.37 -5.89
CA ALA A 122 -12.36 4.60 -6.85
C ALA A 122 -12.56 3.42 -7.83
N ARG A 123 -11.55 2.59 -8.04
CA ARG A 123 -11.62 1.39 -8.90
C ARG A 123 -12.30 0.20 -8.22
N LEU A 124 -12.49 0.26 -6.91
CA LEU A 124 -13.09 -0.82 -6.14
C LEU A 124 -14.62 -0.73 -6.11
N PRO A 125 -15.32 -1.86 -5.92
CA PRO A 125 -16.76 -1.87 -5.69
C PRO A 125 -17.16 -0.98 -4.51
N ALA A 126 -18.33 -0.32 -4.61
CA ALA A 126 -18.82 0.60 -3.59
C ALA A 126 -18.95 -0.05 -2.21
N GLY A 127 -19.42 -1.31 -2.14
CA GLY A 127 -19.54 -2.06 -0.89
C GLY A 127 -18.21 -2.32 -0.20
N GLN A 128 -17.13 -2.51 -0.95
CA GLN A 128 -15.79 -2.67 -0.39
C GLN A 128 -15.26 -1.33 0.14
N ARG A 129 -15.44 -0.25 -0.61
CA ARG A 129 -15.06 1.11 -0.18
C ARG A 129 -15.77 1.53 1.11
N ALA A 130 -17.05 1.21 1.23
CA ALA A 130 -17.84 1.53 2.41
C ALA A 130 -17.25 0.92 3.69
N LYS A 131 -16.63 -0.26 3.62
CA LYS A 131 -15.98 -0.90 4.77
C LYS A 131 -14.82 -0.07 5.32
N PHE A 132 -14.05 0.61 4.46
CA PHE A 132 -12.91 1.42 4.89
C PHE A 132 -13.29 2.62 5.78
N SER A 133 -14.53 3.05 5.72
CA SER A 133 -15.07 4.14 6.54
C SER A 133 -15.72 3.67 7.85
N THR A 134 -15.74 2.36 8.12
CA THR A 134 -16.31 1.83 9.36
C THR A 134 -15.41 2.01 10.58
N PHE A 135 -14.11 2.23 10.37
CA PHE A 135 -13.17 2.53 11.45
C PHE A 135 -13.35 3.98 11.89
N GLN A 136 -13.69 4.18 13.14
CA GLN A 136 -13.91 5.51 13.70
C GLN A 136 -12.64 6.03 14.41
N GLY A 137 -12.30 7.28 14.11
CA GLY A 137 -11.13 7.93 14.72
C GLY A 137 -9.79 7.45 14.16
N VAL A 138 -8.73 7.71 14.92
CA VAL A 138 -7.35 7.27 14.65
C VAL A 138 -6.81 6.58 15.88
N LEU A 139 -6.30 5.36 15.70
CA LEU A 139 -5.62 4.59 16.73
C LEU A 139 -4.11 4.58 16.42
N PRO A 140 -3.28 5.30 17.18
CA PRO A 140 -1.82 5.17 17.07
C PRO A 140 -1.39 3.75 17.42
N MET A 141 -0.46 3.21 16.66
CA MET A 141 0.16 1.92 16.91
C MET A 141 1.53 2.18 17.52
N GLU A 142 1.65 2.05 18.82
CA GLU A 142 2.96 2.12 19.45
C GLU A 142 3.81 0.94 18.98
N ALA A 143 5.09 1.21 18.70
CA ALA A 143 6.04 0.16 18.36
C ALA A 143 5.98 -0.92 19.46
N SER A 144 5.58 -2.12 19.08
CA SER A 144 5.39 -3.26 19.98
C SER A 144 6.63 -3.48 20.86
N GLY A 145 6.62 -2.99 22.10
CA GLY A 145 7.76 -3.06 23.02
C GLY A 145 7.54 -2.39 24.39
N ALA A 146 6.52 -1.59 24.56
CA ALA A 146 6.22 -1.00 25.87
C ALA A 146 4.91 -1.58 26.42
N HIS A 147 5.01 -2.59 27.27
CA HIS A 147 3.93 -2.92 28.21
C HIS A 147 3.71 -1.68 29.09
N PRO A 148 2.49 -1.15 29.24
CA PRO A 148 2.23 -0.15 30.25
C PRO A 148 2.50 -0.78 31.62
N PRO A 149 3.16 -0.06 32.54
CA PRO A 149 3.32 -0.55 33.91
C PRO A 149 1.93 -0.72 34.51
N HIS A 150 1.63 -1.93 35.01
CA HIS A 150 0.44 -2.21 35.75
C HIS A 150 0.33 -1.21 36.89
N GLY A 151 -0.72 -0.38 36.84
CA GLY A 151 -1.00 0.60 37.85
C GLY A 151 -1.06 -0.07 39.23
N ALA A 152 -0.24 0.40 40.15
CA ALA A 152 -0.32 0.06 41.56
C ALA A 152 -1.68 0.50 42.09
N HIS A 153 -2.49 -0.45 42.52
CA HIS A 153 -3.67 -0.16 43.32
C HIS A 153 -3.22 0.36 44.68
N PRO A 154 -3.67 1.54 45.12
CA PRO A 154 -3.49 1.92 46.50
C PRO A 154 -4.45 1.12 47.38
N HIS A 155 -3.91 0.33 48.25
CA HIS A 155 -4.66 -0.26 49.35
C HIS A 155 -5.00 0.82 50.38
N HIS A 156 -6.29 1.01 50.64
CA HIS A 156 -6.84 1.56 51.86
C HIS A 156 -7.65 0.48 52.55
#